data_4792d1fb9a2e1ee62daaf3b3e38c3f3c
#
_entry.id   4792d1fb9a2e1ee62daaf3b3e38c3f3c
#
_cell.length_a   1.000
_cell.length_b   1.000
_cell.length_c   1.000
_cell.angle_alpha   90.00
_cell.angle_beta   90.00
_cell.angle_gamma   90.00
#
_symmetry.space_group_name_H-M   'P 1'
#
loop_
_entity.id
_entity.type
_entity.pdbx_description
1 polymer ?
#
loop_
_entity_poly.entity_id
_entity_poly.type
_entity_poly.pdbx_seq_one_letter_code
_entity_poly.pdbx_strand_id
1 'polypeptide(L)'
;FASAMSEDQKPTVKENSVLVLNFKTPVLDSYTEEETSLFDFGEKKSLILIDILNAINKAKTDDNIKGISIEADDLQAGITQVDNIRAALEDFKKSGKFVYAYGNNMSQKSYYLATVADKIVLNPVGMVELKGMSTEVTFFKDKEEKYGIGVDIIRHGKFKAAVEPFIRNDISPENKEQLSTLLNDIWGNVSTKIKTSRKLDDNAYKVAVDSLHGFIPELALKNKLADQLLPKSEYTNVLKNNLKIKTDKDLNQISIGKY
;
A
#
# COMPACT_ATOMS: atom_id res chain seq x y z
N PHE A 1 -16.74 47.35 2.09
CA PHE A 1 -15.76 46.37 2.60
C PHE A 1 -15.69 45.22 1.59
N ALA A 2 -14.75 45.30 0.64
CA ALA A 2 -14.41 44.20 -0.25
C ALA A 2 -13.50 43.25 0.53
N SER A 3 -14.03 42.12 0.99
CA SER A 3 -13.17 41.00 1.42
C SER A 3 -12.48 40.43 0.18
N ALA A 4 -11.19 40.59 0.12
CA ALA A 4 -10.35 39.90 -0.85
C ALA A 4 -10.63 38.40 -0.70
N MET A 5 -11.29 37.79 -1.68
CA MET A 5 -11.23 36.34 -1.89
C MET A 5 -9.74 36.03 -2.14
N SER A 6 -9.10 35.37 -1.19
CA SER A 6 -7.79 34.80 -1.43
C SER A 6 -7.99 33.75 -2.52
N GLU A 7 -7.52 34.04 -3.73
CA GLU A 7 -7.31 33.00 -4.73
C GLU A 7 -6.49 31.90 -4.05
N ASP A 8 -7.02 30.70 -4.03
CA ASP A 8 -6.30 29.49 -3.64
C ASP A 8 -5.09 29.35 -4.57
N GLN A 9 -3.96 29.96 -4.15
CA GLN A 9 -2.73 29.86 -4.91
C GLN A 9 -2.31 28.38 -4.86
N LYS A 10 -2.45 27.70 -6.00
CA LYS A 10 -1.92 26.34 -6.16
C LYS A 10 -0.48 26.34 -5.64
N PRO A 11 -0.12 25.43 -4.74
CA PRO A 11 1.18 25.42 -4.14
C PRO A 11 2.24 25.30 -5.23
N THR A 12 3.15 26.25 -5.27
CA THR A 12 4.25 26.26 -6.25
C THR A 12 5.27 25.19 -5.90
N VAL A 13 5.52 24.28 -6.82
CA VAL A 13 6.54 23.24 -6.67
C VAL A 13 7.92 23.89 -6.73
N LYS A 14 8.69 23.83 -5.64
CA LYS A 14 10.04 24.36 -5.58
C LYS A 14 11.01 23.43 -6.34
N GLU A 15 12.10 24.00 -6.83
CA GLU A 15 13.19 23.21 -7.42
C GLU A 15 13.74 22.16 -6.42
N ASN A 16 14.21 21.04 -6.95
CA ASN A 16 14.77 19.95 -6.17
C ASN A 16 13.81 19.39 -5.11
N SER A 17 12.51 19.32 -5.44
CA SER A 17 11.49 18.77 -4.57
C SER A 17 11.40 17.25 -4.66
N VAL A 18 10.96 16.64 -3.55
CA VAL A 18 10.55 15.23 -3.46
C VAL A 18 9.03 15.19 -3.33
N LEU A 19 8.37 14.44 -4.22
CA LEU A 19 6.96 14.16 -4.08
C LEU A 19 6.75 13.08 -3.00
N VAL A 20 5.97 13.40 -1.97
CA VAL A 20 5.70 12.47 -0.86
C VAL A 20 4.35 11.80 -1.09
N LEU A 21 4.36 10.46 -1.21
CA LEU A 21 3.18 9.63 -1.25
C LEU A 21 2.88 9.14 0.17
N ASN A 22 1.83 9.68 0.76
CA ASN A 22 1.32 9.30 2.07
C ASN A 22 -0.13 8.82 1.90
N PHE A 23 -0.44 7.62 2.38
CA PHE A 23 -1.71 6.94 2.19
C PHE A 23 -2.47 6.72 3.50
N LYS A 24 -2.30 7.59 4.48
CA LYS A 24 -3.04 7.54 5.76
C LYS A 24 -4.54 7.75 5.58
N THR A 25 -4.93 8.46 4.52
CA THR A 25 -6.33 8.61 4.13
C THR A 25 -6.72 7.53 3.12
N PRO A 26 -7.99 7.06 3.12
CA PRO A 26 -8.44 6.04 2.19
C PRO A 26 -8.22 6.43 0.72
N VAL A 27 -7.87 5.45 -0.10
CA VAL A 27 -7.84 5.59 -1.56
C VAL A 27 -9.16 5.10 -2.12
N LEU A 28 -9.89 5.98 -2.81
CA LEU A 28 -11.16 5.68 -3.47
C LEU A 28 -10.98 5.63 -4.98
N ASP A 29 -11.83 4.88 -5.66
CA ASP A 29 -11.81 4.78 -7.13
C ASP A 29 -12.46 5.99 -7.81
N SER A 30 -13.42 6.63 -7.13
CA SER A 30 -14.16 7.79 -7.64
C SER A 30 -14.47 8.79 -6.51
N TYR A 31 -14.76 10.02 -6.91
CA TYR A 31 -15.25 11.04 -5.99
C TYR A 31 -16.60 10.62 -5.40
N THR A 32 -16.82 10.91 -4.12
CA THR A 32 -18.12 10.77 -3.46
C THR A 32 -18.83 12.13 -3.41
N GLU A 33 -20.16 12.13 -3.32
CA GLU A 33 -20.94 13.38 -3.23
C GLU A 33 -20.55 14.22 -2.00
N GLU A 34 -20.14 13.58 -0.91
CA GLU A 34 -19.69 14.25 0.32
C GLU A 34 -18.40 15.07 0.12
N GLU A 35 -17.56 14.67 -0.84
CA GLU A 35 -16.30 15.39 -1.15
C GLU A 35 -16.50 16.59 -2.09
N THR A 36 -17.68 16.73 -2.67
CA THR A 36 -18.04 17.84 -3.57
C THR A 36 -18.75 19.00 -2.86
N SER A 37 -18.89 18.95 -1.53
CA SER A 37 -19.51 20.01 -0.76
C SER A 37 -18.72 21.32 -0.89
N LEU A 38 -19.37 22.37 -1.39
CA LEU A 38 -18.80 23.72 -1.57
C LEU A 38 -18.40 24.42 -0.26
N PHE A 39 -18.72 23.81 0.89
CA PHE A 39 -18.46 24.36 2.23
C PHE A 39 -17.40 23.56 3.01
N ASP A 40 -16.76 22.53 2.41
CA ASP A 40 -15.73 21.75 3.07
C ASP A 40 -14.36 22.43 2.87
N PHE A 41 -14.01 23.33 3.81
CA PHE A 41 -12.68 23.97 3.87
C PHE A 41 -11.63 23.09 4.56
N GLY A 42 -11.90 21.80 4.75
CA GLY A 42 -11.02 20.83 5.41
C GLY A 42 -10.00 20.20 4.47
N GLU A 43 -9.02 19.50 5.05
CA GLU A 43 -8.15 18.61 4.27
C GLU A 43 -8.99 17.50 3.61
N LYS A 44 -8.68 17.15 2.36
CA LYS A 44 -9.36 16.04 1.65
C LYS A 44 -9.38 14.80 2.54
N LYS A 45 -10.56 14.27 2.82
CA LYS A 45 -10.76 13.08 3.67
C LYS A 45 -10.32 11.79 2.99
N SER A 46 -10.10 11.80 1.68
CA SER A 46 -9.71 10.65 0.86
C SER A 46 -8.81 11.08 -0.30
N LEU A 47 -8.08 10.11 -0.84
CA LEU A 47 -7.31 10.24 -2.07
C LEU A 47 -8.04 9.52 -3.20
N ILE A 48 -8.11 10.12 -4.37
CA ILE A 48 -8.73 9.47 -5.53
C ILE A 48 -7.65 8.81 -6.37
N LEU A 49 -7.85 7.54 -6.73
CA LEU A 49 -6.86 6.74 -7.44
C LEU A 49 -6.38 7.44 -8.73
N ILE A 50 -7.29 7.94 -9.54
CA ILE A 50 -6.92 8.60 -10.79
C ILE A 50 -6.06 9.86 -10.57
N ASP A 51 -6.31 10.61 -9.50
CA ASP A 51 -5.49 11.78 -9.17
C ASP A 51 -4.08 11.37 -8.75
N ILE A 52 -3.95 10.27 -7.98
CA ILE A 52 -2.65 9.70 -7.61
C ILE A 52 -1.87 9.31 -8.88
N LEU A 53 -2.50 8.60 -9.80
CA LEU A 53 -1.87 8.16 -11.05
C LEU A 53 -1.45 9.35 -11.92
N ASN A 54 -2.31 10.36 -12.04
CA ASN A 54 -2.03 11.59 -12.77
C ASN A 54 -0.88 12.39 -12.14
N ALA A 55 -0.84 12.49 -10.80
CA ALA A 55 0.23 13.16 -10.08
C ALA A 55 1.58 12.46 -10.29
N ILE A 56 1.64 11.13 -10.20
CA ILE A 56 2.86 10.36 -10.47
C ILE A 56 3.30 10.56 -11.93
N ASN A 57 2.36 10.51 -12.88
CA ASN A 57 2.68 10.70 -14.29
C ASN A 57 3.17 12.15 -14.59
N LYS A 58 2.55 13.17 -14.00
CA LYS A 58 3.01 14.55 -14.08
C LYS A 58 4.41 14.70 -13.49
N ALA A 59 4.68 14.13 -12.31
CA ALA A 59 5.97 14.17 -11.65
C ALA A 59 7.11 13.56 -12.50
N LYS A 60 6.79 12.62 -13.39
CA LYS A 60 7.75 12.01 -14.31
C LYS A 60 8.41 13.02 -15.23
N THR A 61 7.69 14.04 -15.68
CA THR A 61 8.17 15.10 -16.62
C THR A 61 8.43 16.44 -15.95
N ASP A 62 8.02 16.65 -14.69
CA ASP A 62 8.24 17.90 -13.95
C ASP A 62 9.69 18.00 -13.49
N ASP A 63 10.44 18.94 -14.06
CA ASP A 63 11.86 19.17 -13.74
C ASP A 63 12.11 19.59 -12.28
N ASN A 64 11.11 20.12 -11.59
CA ASN A 64 11.22 20.47 -10.17
C ASN A 64 11.17 19.24 -9.26
N ILE A 65 10.54 18.15 -9.69
CA ILE A 65 10.48 16.89 -8.95
C ILE A 65 11.68 16.02 -9.31
N LYS A 66 12.50 15.67 -8.32
CA LYS A 66 13.70 14.84 -8.49
C LYS A 66 13.50 13.39 -8.09
N GLY A 67 12.47 13.09 -7.33
CA GLY A 67 12.15 11.73 -6.89
C GLY A 67 10.85 11.67 -6.11
N ILE A 68 10.50 10.44 -5.75
CA ILE A 68 9.32 10.13 -4.94
C ILE A 68 9.76 9.47 -3.63
N SER A 69 9.15 9.89 -2.52
CA SER A 69 9.26 9.24 -1.21
C SER A 69 7.92 8.61 -0.85
N ILE A 70 7.89 7.29 -0.70
CA ILE A 70 6.71 6.53 -0.24
C ILE A 70 6.78 6.45 1.27
N GLU A 71 5.76 6.98 1.98
CA GLU A 71 5.54 6.73 3.40
C GLU A 71 4.64 5.50 3.52
N ALA A 72 5.28 4.36 3.84
CA ALA A 72 4.67 3.04 3.72
C ALA A 72 3.95 2.56 4.99
N ASP A 73 3.64 3.45 5.93
CA ASP A 73 2.78 3.13 7.07
C ASP A 73 1.31 3.35 6.69
N ASP A 74 0.40 2.62 7.31
CA ASP A 74 -1.06 2.84 7.29
C ASP A 74 -1.71 2.94 5.89
N LEU A 75 -1.26 2.12 4.95
CA LEU A 75 -1.82 2.13 3.58
C LEU A 75 -3.29 1.67 3.55
N GLN A 76 -4.19 2.61 3.34
CA GLN A 76 -5.63 2.39 3.22
C GLN A 76 -6.05 2.33 1.74
N ALA A 77 -5.68 1.25 1.05
CA ALA A 77 -6.01 1.00 -0.34
C ALA A 77 -6.33 -0.47 -0.59
N GLY A 78 -7.13 -0.76 -1.61
CA GLY A 78 -7.35 -2.10 -2.12
C GLY A 78 -6.13 -2.65 -2.85
N ILE A 79 -5.98 -3.97 -2.95
CA ILE A 79 -4.82 -4.59 -3.60
C ILE A 79 -4.69 -4.18 -5.07
N THR A 80 -5.79 -4.05 -5.80
CA THR A 80 -5.81 -3.62 -7.20
C THR A 80 -5.40 -2.16 -7.35
N GLN A 81 -5.81 -1.28 -6.42
CA GLN A 81 -5.37 0.11 -6.39
C GLN A 81 -3.85 0.19 -6.17
N VAL A 82 -3.33 -0.60 -5.23
CA VAL A 82 -1.88 -0.70 -4.98
C VAL A 82 -1.14 -1.17 -6.22
N ASP A 83 -1.69 -2.12 -6.97
CA ASP A 83 -1.10 -2.63 -8.22
C ASP A 83 -1.01 -1.53 -9.29
N ASN A 84 -2.05 -0.72 -9.44
CA ASN A 84 -2.06 0.42 -10.35
C ASN A 84 -1.03 1.49 -9.96
N ILE A 85 -0.94 1.81 -8.66
CA ILE A 85 0.05 2.75 -8.14
C ILE A 85 1.47 2.21 -8.36
N ARG A 86 1.71 0.92 -8.13
CA ARG A 86 3.00 0.29 -8.42
C ARG A 86 3.38 0.43 -9.89
N ALA A 87 2.46 0.12 -10.80
CA ALA A 87 2.71 0.23 -12.24
C ALA A 87 3.08 1.67 -12.65
N ALA A 88 2.39 2.67 -12.09
CA ALA A 88 2.71 4.07 -12.32
C ALA A 88 4.11 4.45 -11.77
N LEU A 89 4.49 3.93 -10.60
CA LEU A 89 5.81 4.15 -10.02
C LEU A 89 6.93 3.45 -10.81
N GLU A 90 6.68 2.24 -11.31
CA GLU A 90 7.61 1.53 -12.20
C GLU A 90 7.84 2.31 -13.50
N ASP A 91 6.78 2.92 -14.05
CA ASP A 91 6.88 3.80 -15.21
C ASP A 91 7.59 5.13 -14.89
N PHE A 92 7.30 5.73 -13.72
CA PHE A 92 8.01 6.91 -13.22
C PHE A 92 9.53 6.68 -13.17
N LYS A 93 9.99 5.53 -12.67
CA LYS A 93 11.42 5.20 -12.58
C LYS A 93 12.14 5.19 -13.93
N LYS A 94 11.42 4.99 -15.05
CA LYS A 94 12.00 5.07 -16.40
C LYS A 94 12.50 6.49 -16.76
N SER A 95 12.07 7.52 -16.02
CA SER A 95 12.61 8.89 -16.15
C SER A 95 14.00 9.06 -15.55
N GLY A 96 14.55 8.06 -14.86
CA GLY A 96 15.81 8.13 -14.14
C GLY A 96 15.73 8.79 -12.77
N LYS A 97 14.53 9.23 -12.34
CA LYS A 97 14.28 9.80 -11.01
C LYS A 97 14.14 8.66 -9.99
N PHE A 98 14.56 8.89 -8.75
CA PHE A 98 14.54 7.87 -7.71
C PHE A 98 13.16 7.70 -7.08
N VAL A 99 12.92 6.49 -6.57
CA VAL A 99 11.79 6.17 -5.69
C VAL A 99 12.36 5.53 -4.42
N TYR A 100 12.18 6.17 -3.27
CA TYR A 100 12.58 5.62 -1.97
C TYR A 100 11.35 5.39 -1.11
N ALA A 101 11.43 4.44 -0.20
CA ALA A 101 10.35 4.14 0.74
C ALA A 101 10.87 4.17 2.18
N TYR A 102 10.02 4.65 3.07
CA TYR A 102 10.24 4.62 4.52
C TYR A 102 9.01 4.08 5.21
N GLY A 103 9.21 3.26 6.23
CA GLY A 103 8.12 2.84 7.11
C GLY A 103 8.61 2.45 8.50
N ASN A 104 7.70 2.58 9.47
CA ASN A 104 7.88 2.05 10.82
C ASN A 104 7.32 0.64 10.90
N ASN A 105 6.03 0.48 10.58
CA ASN A 105 5.32 -0.79 10.57
C ASN A 105 4.63 -0.96 9.23
N MET A 106 5.30 -1.64 8.31
CA MET A 106 4.76 -1.88 6.98
C MET A 106 3.85 -3.09 7.00
N SER A 107 2.53 -2.89 6.83
CA SER A 107 1.61 -4.00 6.55
C SER A 107 2.02 -4.71 5.25
N GLN A 108 1.55 -5.92 5.02
CA GLN A 108 1.89 -6.68 3.80
C GLN A 108 1.56 -5.91 2.51
N LYS A 109 0.45 -5.17 2.46
CA LYS A 109 0.10 -4.30 1.33
C LYS A 109 1.03 -3.09 1.22
N SER A 110 1.36 -2.47 2.35
CA SER A 110 2.32 -1.34 2.40
C SER A 110 3.69 -1.77 1.94
N TYR A 111 4.16 -2.93 2.39
CA TYR A 111 5.43 -3.50 1.96
C TYR A 111 5.41 -3.83 0.47
N TYR A 112 4.32 -4.43 -0.01
CA TYR A 112 4.15 -4.71 -1.43
C TYR A 112 4.28 -3.43 -2.28
N LEU A 113 3.70 -2.31 -1.86
CA LEU A 113 3.90 -1.01 -2.50
C LEU A 113 5.37 -0.57 -2.38
N ALA A 114 5.94 -0.63 -1.19
CA ALA A 114 7.32 -0.17 -0.92
C ALA A 114 8.36 -0.91 -1.75
N THR A 115 8.11 -2.18 -2.12
CA THR A 115 9.09 -2.97 -2.91
C THR A 115 9.32 -2.47 -4.33
N VAL A 116 8.54 -1.51 -4.85
CA VAL A 116 8.84 -0.84 -6.12
C VAL A 116 10.02 0.14 -5.98
N ALA A 117 10.31 0.58 -4.76
CA ALA A 117 11.34 1.57 -4.47
C ALA A 117 12.76 1.04 -4.77
N ASP A 118 13.65 1.97 -5.13
CA ASP A 118 15.08 1.69 -5.29
C ASP A 118 15.78 1.43 -3.95
N LYS A 119 15.19 1.99 -2.87
CA LYS A 119 15.67 1.82 -1.50
C LYS A 119 14.50 1.81 -0.53
N ILE A 120 14.49 0.80 0.35
CA ILE A 120 13.55 0.67 1.46
C ILE A 120 14.31 0.91 2.76
N VAL A 121 13.89 1.91 3.51
CA VAL A 121 14.42 2.22 4.83
C VAL A 121 13.37 1.87 5.88
N LEU A 122 13.72 0.99 6.80
CA LEU A 122 12.87 0.56 7.90
C LEU A 122 13.34 1.21 9.20
N ASN A 123 12.40 1.60 10.05
CA ASN A 123 12.73 2.06 11.40
C ASN A 123 13.44 0.93 12.18
N PRO A 124 14.52 1.21 12.97
CA PRO A 124 15.24 0.20 13.73
C PRO A 124 14.40 -0.58 14.76
N VAL A 125 13.26 -0.03 15.18
CA VAL A 125 12.28 -0.69 16.06
C VAL A 125 10.97 -1.03 15.34
N GLY A 126 10.99 -1.01 14.03
CA GLY A 126 9.82 -1.27 13.17
C GLY A 126 9.71 -2.71 12.71
N MET A 127 8.83 -2.97 11.78
CA MET A 127 8.67 -4.30 11.17
C MET A 127 8.09 -4.24 9.75
N VAL A 128 8.28 -5.33 9.03
CA VAL A 128 7.62 -5.65 7.76
C VAL A 128 6.72 -6.86 7.98
N GLU A 129 5.43 -6.67 7.85
CA GLU A 129 4.46 -7.76 7.95
C GLU A 129 4.40 -8.51 6.62
N LEU A 130 5.15 -9.59 6.50
CA LEU A 130 5.17 -10.47 5.34
C LEU A 130 4.91 -11.91 5.80
N LYS A 131 3.66 -12.38 5.65
CA LYS A 131 3.19 -13.65 6.25
C LYS A 131 2.30 -14.51 5.35
N GLY A 132 1.96 -14.05 4.14
CA GLY A 132 1.04 -14.75 3.25
C GLY A 132 -0.42 -14.32 3.40
N MET A 133 -1.34 -15.15 2.91
CA MET A 133 -2.78 -14.87 2.93
C MET A 133 -3.55 -16.04 3.50
N SER A 134 -4.59 -15.73 4.29
CA SER A 134 -5.55 -16.70 4.81
C SER A 134 -6.95 -16.12 4.80
N THR A 135 -7.94 -17.00 4.84
CA THR A 135 -9.35 -16.63 5.05
C THR A 135 -9.98 -17.60 6.01
N GLU A 136 -10.95 -17.13 6.77
CA GLU A 136 -11.73 -17.92 7.70
C GLU A 136 -13.20 -17.93 7.27
N VAL A 137 -13.87 -19.07 7.43
CA VAL A 137 -15.30 -19.22 7.21
C VAL A 137 -15.92 -19.68 8.52
N THR A 138 -16.82 -18.86 9.06
CA THR A 138 -17.54 -19.19 10.30
C THR A 138 -18.83 -19.93 9.98
N PHE A 139 -19.12 -21.00 10.71
CA PHE A 139 -20.32 -21.82 10.54
C PHE A 139 -21.26 -21.65 11.73
N PHE A 140 -22.55 -21.54 11.46
CA PHE A 140 -23.59 -21.24 12.45
C PHE A 140 -24.60 -22.35 12.65
N LYS A 141 -24.54 -23.45 11.89
CA LYS A 141 -25.52 -24.54 11.90
C LYS A 141 -25.81 -25.09 13.31
N ASP A 142 -24.77 -25.45 14.07
CA ASP A 142 -24.97 -25.97 15.44
C ASP A 142 -25.62 -24.97 16.38
N LYS A 143 -25.31 -23.67 16.20
CA LYS A 143 -25.92 -22.59 16.97
C LYS A 143 -27.42 -22.47 16.63
N GLU A 144 -27.77 -22.53 15.35
CA GLU A 144 -29.15 -22.45 14.88
C GLU A 144 -29.97 -23.63 15.38
N GLU A 145 -29.46 -24.84 15.25
CA GLU A 145 -30.11 -26.06 15.80
C GLU A 145 -30.35 -25.96 17.32
N LYS A 146 -29.37 -25.46 18.07
CA LYS A 146 -29.47 -25.27 19.52
C LYS A 146 -30.58 -24.29 19.93
N TYR A 147 -30.82 -23.27 19.10
CA TYR A 147 -31.88 -22.28 19.37
C TYR A 147 -33.21 -22.57 18.63
N GLY A 148 -33.33 -23.73 17.97
CA GLY A 148 -34.52 -24.11 17.23
C GLY A 148 -34.80 -23.26 15.99
N ILE A 149 -33.76 -22.71 15.38
CA ILE A 149 -33.84 -21.92 14.14
C ILE A 149 -33.65 -22.89 12.98
N GLY A 150 -34.66 -23.04 12.10
CA GLY A 150 -34.55 -23.76 10.84
C GLY A 150 -34.19 -22.80 9.71
N VAL A 151 -33.25 -23.21 8.84
CA VAL A 151 -32.89 -22.47 7.63
C VAL A 151 -33.17 -23.30 6.41
N ASP A 152 -34.13 -22.88 5.59
CA ASP A 152 -34.45 -23.51 4.31
C ASP A 152 -33.74 -22.78 3.19
N ILE A 153 -32.95 -23.53 2.40
CA ILE A 153 -32.11 -22.95 1.35
C ILE A 153 -32.49 -23.51 -0.02
N ILE A 154 -32.77 -22.60 -0.93
CA ILE A 154 -32.93 -22.89 -2.35
C ILE A 154 -31.67 -22.44 -3.09
N ARG A 155 -30.85 -23.41 -3.53
CA ARG A 155 -29.65 -23.12 -4.34
C ARG A 155 -29.57 -24.02 -5.57
N HIS A 156 -28.95 -23.52 -6.62
CA HIS A 156 -28.63 -24.28 -7.81
C HIS A 156 -27.16 -24.17 -8.14
N GLY A 157 -26.49 -25.32 -8.29
CA GLY A 157 -25.06 -25.42 -8.62
C GLY A 157 -24.11 -25.62 -7.42
N LYS A 158 -22.98 -26.29 -7.69
CA LYS A 158 -22.02 -26.74 -6.67
C LYS A 158 -21.23 -25.61 -6.02
N PHE A 159 -21.00 -24.54 -6.77
CA PHE A 159 -20.15 -23.42 -6.35
C PHE A 159 -20.92 -22.25 -5.73
N LYS A 160 -22.14 -22.49 -5.23
CA LYS A 160 -22.96 -21.51 -4.50
C LYS A 160 -22.72 -21.64 -2.99
N ALA A 161 -21.51 -21.22 -2.55
CA ALA A 161 -21.03 -21.46 -1.19
C ALA A 161 -21.56 -20.48 -0.12
N ALA A 162 -22.17 -19.35 -0.51
CA ALA A 162 -22.62 -18.30 0.41
C ALA A 162 -23.57 -18.79 1.51
N VAL A 163 -24.26 -19.89 1.30
CA VAL A 163 -25.23 -20.50 2.23
C VAL A 163 -24.62 -21.58 3.14
N GLU A 164 -23.41 -22.03 2.88
CA GLU A 164 -22.75 -23.09 3.65
C GLU A 164 -22.64 -22.80 5.15
N PRO A 165 -22.37 -21.55 5.58
CA PRO A 165 -22.34 -21.18 6.99
C PRO A 165 -23.59 -21.59 7.79
N PHE A 166 -24.73 -21.66 7.15
CA PHE A 166 -26.02 -21.94 7.80
C PHE A 166 -26.44 -23.43 7.73
N ILE A 167 -25.82 -24.21 6.85
CA ILE A 167 -26.25 -25.64 6.62
C ILE A 167 -25.13 -26.64 6.85
N ARG A 168 -23.92 -26.17 7.13
CA ARG A 168 -22.76 -27.04 7.35
C ARG A 168 -21.98 -26.61 8.59
N ASN A 169 -21.12 -27.52 9.07
CA ASN A 169 -20.17 -27.25 10.16
C ASN A 169 -18.72 -27.20 9.65
N ASP A 170 -18.52 -27.42 8.34
CA ASP A 170 -17.22 -27.41 7.68
C ASP A 170 -17.34 -26.84 6.26
N ILE A 171 -16.23 -26.44 5.70
CA ILE A 171 -16.14 -25.94 4.33
C ILE A 171 -16.29 -27.10 3.34
N SER A 172 -17.10 -26.94 2.28
CA SER A 172 -17.17 -27.91 1.20
C SER A 172 -15.87 -27.98 0.40
N PRO A 173 -15.55 -29.15 -0.22
CA PRO A 173 -14.41 -29.27 -1.12
C PRO A 173 -14.43 -28.21 -2.24
N GLU A 174 -15.60 -27.96 -2.82
CA GLU A 174 -15.77 -26.97 -3.90
C GLU A 174 -15.51 -25.53 -3.44
N ASN A 175 -16.00 -25.16 -2.25
CA ASN A 175 -15.74 -23.84 -1.67
C ASN A 175 -14.27 -23.68 -1.28
N LYS A 176 -13.66 -24.71 -0.71
CA LYS A 176 -12.24 -24.74 -0.39
C LYS A 176 -11.39 -24.58 -1.65
N GLU A 177 -11.74 -25.25 -2.74
CA GLU A 177 -11.07 -25.10 -4.05
C GLU A 177 -11.16 -23.65 -4.54
N GLN A 178 -12.36 -23.05 -4.56
CA GLN A 178 -12.56 -21.66 -4.99
C GLN A 178 -11.73 -20.67 -4.18
N LEU A 179 -11.82 -20.75 -2.85
CA LEU A 179 -11.10 -19.83 -1.97
C LEU A 179 -9.58 -20.02 -2.07
N SER A 180 -9.11 -21.28 -2.15
CA SER A 180 -7.69 -21.57 -2.33
C SER A 180 -7.17 -21.06 -3.65
N THR A 181 -7.89 -21.23 -4.76
CA THR A 181 -7.52 -20.70 -6.08
C THR A 181 -7.43 -19.18 -6.03
N LEU A 182 -8.46 -18.50 -5.51
CA LEU A 182 -8.47 -17.04 -5.40
C LEU A 182 -7.28 -16.51 -4.58
N LEU A 183 -7.04 -17.09 -3.40
CA LEU A 183 -5.93 -16.66 -2.53
C LEU A 183 -4.57 -16.94 -3.16
N ASN A 184 -4.41 -18.09 -3.80
CA ASN A 184 -3.16 -18.47 -4.47
C ASN A 184 -2.87 -17.55 -5.67
N ASP A 185 -3.87 -17.17 -6.45
CA ASP A 185 -3.72 -16.25 -7.58
C ASP A 185 -3.29 -14.86 -7.12
N ILE A 186 -3.96 -14.32 -6.09
CA ILE A 186 -3.61 -13.01 -5.53
C ILE A 186 -2.20 -13.07 -4.93
N TRP A 187 -1.91 -14.07 -4.09
CA TRP A 187 -0.63 -14.22 -3.43
C TRP A 187 0.50 -14.49 -4.43
N GLY A 188 0.24 -15.31 -5.43
CA GLY A 188 1.20 -15.62 -6.51
C GLY A 188 1.65 -14.37 -7.26
N ASN A 189 0.71 -13.48 -7.59
CA ASN A 189 1.01 -12.20 -8.23
C ASN A 189 1.85 -11.28 -7.30
N VAL A 190 1.39 -11.08 -6.06
CA VAL A 190 2.08 -10.25 -5.07
C VAL A 190 3.49 -10.77 -4.78
N SER A 191 3.61 -12.07 -4.48
CA SER A 191 4.90 -12.70 -4.14
C SER A 191 5.89 -12.64 -5.30
N THR A 192 5.43 -12.85 -6.53
CA THR A 192 6.29 -12.78 -7.72
C THR A 192 6.87 -11.38 -7.91
N LYS A 193 6.04 -10.34 -7.76
CA LYS A 193 6.50 -8.95 -7.86
C LYS A 193 7.45 -8.57 -6.72
N ILE A 194 7.19 -9.01 -5.49
CA ILE A 194 8.10 -8.81 -4.35
C ILE A 194 9.45 -9.49 -4.62
N LYS A 195 9.46 -10.78 -4.99
CA LYS A 195 10.68 -11.53 -5.29
C LYS A 195 11.52 -10.83 -6.37
N THR A 196 10.88 -10.44 -7.47
CA THR A 196 11.53 -9.73 -8.57
C THR A 196 12.13 -8.41 -8.11
N SER A 197 11.36 -7.58 -7.42
CA SER A 197 11.80 -6.26 -6.95
C SER A 197 12.94 -6.36 -5.93
N ARG A 198 12.88 -7.33 -5.03
CA ARG A 198 13.89 -7.55 -3.98
C ARG A 198 15.04 -8.48 -4.40
N LYS A 199 15.00 -9.02 -5.63
CA LYS A 199 15.98 -9.97 -6.17
C LYS A 199 16.18 -11.18 -5.24
N LEU A 200 15.07 -11.74 -4.77
CA LEU A 200 15.04 -12.94 -3.93
C LEU A 200 14.72 -14.16 -4.79
N ASP A 201 15.45 -15.23 -4.58
CA ASP A 201 15.06 -16.54 -5.11
C ASP A 201 13.90 -17.13 -4.30
N ASP A 202 13.29 -18.19 -4.83
CA ASP A 202 12.10 -18.80 -4.22
C ASP A 202 12.35 -19.33 -2.81
N ASN A 203 13.55 -19.89 -2.55
CA ASN A 203 13.88 -20.44 -1.24
C ASN A 203 14.12 -19.33 -0.23
N ALA A 204 14.89 -18.29 -0.56
CA ALA A 204 15.13 -17.14 0.30
C ALA A 204 13.82 -16.42 0.67
N TYR A 205 12.93 -16.26 -0.34
CA TYR A 205 11.61 -15.67 -0.11
C TYR A 205 10.73 -16.54 0.79
N LYS A 206 10.66 -17.86 0.51
CA LYS A 206 9.89 -18.80 1.31
C LYS A 206 10.36 -18.81 2.77
N VAL A 207 11.66 -18.87 3.01
CA VAL A 207 12.24 -18.82 4.36
C VAL A 207 11.88 -17.49 5.05
N ALA A 208 11.97 -16.37 4.34
CA ALA A 208 11.66 -15.06 4.92
C ALA A 208 10.17 -14.95 5.34
N VAL A 209 9.25 -15.53 4.56
CA VAL A 209 7.81 -15.57 4.85
C VAL A 209 7.51 -16.55 5.98
N ASP A 210 7.93 -17.81 5.86
CA ASP A 210 7.59 -18.89 6.79
C ASP A 210 8.18 -18.66 8.19
N SER A 211 9.35 -18.02 8.26
CA SER A 211 10.04 -17.70 9.52
C SER A 211 9.76 -16.27 10.01
N LEU A 212 8.85 -15.55 9.36
CA LEU A 212 8.44 -14.19 9.73
C LEU A 212 9.61 -13.21 9.87
N HIS A 213 10.63 -13.32 9.02
CA HIS A 213 11.86 -12.52 9.11
C HIS A 213 11.61 -11.01 9.01
N GLY A 214 10.49 -10.59 8.45
CA GLY A 214 10.11 -9.18 8.38
C GLY A 214 9.73 -8.55 9.74
N PHE A 215 9.34 -9.37 10.73
CA PHE A 215 8.91 -8.89 12.04
C PHE A 215 10.08 -8.43 12.94
N ILE A 216 11.31 -8.77 12.58
CA ILE A 216 12.53 -8.38 13.28
C ILE A 216 13.38 -7.54 12.33
N PRO A 217 13.63 -6.24 12.62
CA PRO A 217 14.30 -5.34 11.68
C PRO A 217 15.65 -5.85 11.19
N GLU A 218 16.47 -6.44 12.06
CA GLU A 218 17.77 -6.98 11.70
C GLU A 218 17.66 -8.17 10.74
N LEU A 219 16.63 -9.01 10.93
CA LEU A 219 16.36 -10.11 10.00
C LEU A 219 15.78 -9.59 8.68
N ALA A 220 14.93 -8.55 8.71
CA ALA A 220 14.44 -7.90 7.51
C ALA A 220 15.60 -7.33 6.68
N LEU A 221 16.57 -6.67 7.32
CA LEU A 221 17.77 -6.17 6.65
C LEU A 221 18.65 -7.34 6.12
N LYS A 222 18.95 -8.33 6.95
CA LYS A 222 19.78 -9.49 6.59
C LYS A 222 19.21 -10.26 5.39
N ASN A 223 17.89 -10.39 5.33
CA ASN A 223 17.17 -11.13 4.29
C ASN A 223 16.71 -10.22 3.14
N LYS A 224 17.26 -9.03 3.01
CA LYS A 224 17.02 -8.08 1.91
C LYS A 224 15.54 -7.62 1.79
N LEU A 225 14.76 -7.73 2.85
CA LEU A 225 13.42 -7.14 2.89
C LEU A 225 13.50 -5.62 3.08
N ALA A 226 14.54 -5.12 3.73
CA ALA A 226 14.88 -3.70 3.83
C ALA A 226 16.34 -3.49 3.40
N ASP A 227 16.71 -2.25 3.06
CA ASP A 227 18.06 -1.88 2.63
C ASP A 227 18.85 -1.16 3.73
N GLN A 228 18.15 -0.47 4.64
CA GLN A 228 18.75 0.25 5.76
C GLN A 228 17.78 0.25 6.96
N LEU A 229 18.37 0.33 8.17
CA LEU A 229 17.63 0.56 9.41
C LEU A 229 17.98 1.94 9.94
N LEU A 230 17.07 2.90 9.77
CA LEU A 230 17.29 4.30 10.18
C LEU A 230 16.00 4.89 10.77
N PRO A 231 16.10 5.79 11.77
CA PRO A 231 14.95 6.59 12.18
C PRO A 231 14.54 7.59 11.09
N LYS A 232 13.32 8.10 11.16
CA LYS A 232 12.77 9.02 10.16
C LYS A 232 13.64 10.26 9.92
N SER A 233 14.23 10.81 10.97
CA SER A 233 15.12 11.97 10.88
C SER A 233 16.36 11.71 10.00
N GLU A 234 16.95 10.51 10.12
CA GLU A 234 18.08 10.12 9.28
C GLU A 234 17.68 9.74 7.86
N TYR A 235 16.48 9.18 7.68
CA TYR A 235 15.93 8.96 6.33
C TYR A 235 15.84 10.27 5.53
N THR A 236 15.48 11.37 6.17
CA THR A 236 15.51 12.70 5.51
C THR A 236 16.92 13.04 5.00
N ASN A 237 17.96 12.68 5.75
CA ASN A 237 19.34 12.87 5.30
C ASN A 237 19.70 11.96 4.12
N VAL A 238 19.14 10.75 4.03
CA VAL A 238 19.31 9.88 2.85
C VAL A 238 18.74 10.56 1.59
N LEU A 239 17.59 11.22 1.70
CA LEU A 239 16.99 11.98 0.59
C LEU A 239 17.85 13.20 0.23
N LYS A 240 18.29 13.96 1.22
CA LYS A 240 19.18 15.12 1.02
C LYS A 240 20.49 14.72 0.33
N ASN A 241 21.12 13.65 0.79
CA ASN A 241 22.37 13.15 0.23
C ASN A 241 22.20 12.74 -1.24
N ASN A 242 21.08 12.06 -1.57
CA ASN A 242 20.80 11.69 -2.95
C ASN A 242 20.62 12.92 -3.87
N LEU A 243 20.07 14.00 -3.34
CA LEU A 243 19.88 15.28 -4.03
C LEU A 243 21.07 16.22 -3.93
N LYS A 244 22.17 15.82 -3.26
CA LYS A 244 23.35 16.64 -2.97
C LYS A 244 23.02 17.95 -2.21
N ILE A 245 21.97 17.91 -1.39
CA ILE A 245 21.56 19.01 -0.51
C ILE A 245 22.37 18.89 0.79
N LYS A 246 22.95 19.99 1.26
CA LYS A 246 23.66 20.02 2.55
C LYS A 246 22.70 19.70 3.70
N THR A 247 23.19 19.02 4.74
CA THR A 247 22.36 18.57 5.88
C THR A 247 21.72 19.70 6.68
N ASP A 248 22.34 20.88 6.69
CA ASP A 248 21.85 22.11 7.35
C ASP A 248 20.74 22.83 6.57
N LYS A 249 20.49 22.45 5.31
CA LYS A 249 19.42 23.03 4.49
C LYS A 249 18.16 22.15 4.52
N ASP A 250 17.01 22.79 4.39
CA ASP A 250 15.74 22.09 4.32
C ASP A 250 15.57 21.30 3.01
N LEU A 251 14.90 20.16 3.11
CA LEU A 251 14.48 19.38 1.95
C LEU A 251 13.12 19.91 1.46
N ASN A 252 13.06 20.32 0.20
CA ASN A 252 11.78 20.66 -0.41
C ASN A 252 10.95 19.39 -0.62
N GLN A 253 9.76 19.38 -0.05
CA GLN A 253 8.82 18.27 -0.18
C GLN A 253 7.43 18.79 -0.53
N ILE A 254 6.70 18.05 -1.33
CA ILE A 254 5.30 18.31 -1.64
C ILE A 254 4.50 17.03 -1.48
N SER A 255 3.41 17.08 -0.73
CA SER A 255 2.51 15.92 -0.57
C SER A 255 1.68 15.72 -1.83
N ILE A 256 1.30 14.46 -2.11
CA ILE A 256 0.49 14.11 -3.27
C ILE A 256 -0.85 14.86 -3.31
N GLY A 257 -1.46 15.09 -2.17
CA GLY A 257 -2.74 15.83 -2.10
C GLY A 257 -2.62 17.33 -2.40
N LYS A 258 -1.38 17.89 -2.44
CA LYS A 258 -1.10 19.30 -2.77
C LYS A 258 -0.46 19.47 -4.15
N TYR A 259 0.03 18.42 -4.76
CA TYR A 259 0.72 18.43 -6.05
C TYR A 259 -0.27 18.32 -7.22
#